data_4b341b25348d66019e271a3d3fe2c63c
#
_entry.id   4b341b25348d66019e271a3d3fe2c63c
#
_cell.length_a   1.000
_cell.length_b   1.000
_cell.length_c   1.000
_cell.angle_alpha   90.00
_cell.angle_beta   90.00
_cell.angle_gamma   90.00
#
_symmetry.space_group_name_H-M   'P 1'
#
loop_
_entity.id
_entity.type
_entity.pdbx_description
1 polymer ?
#
loop_
_entity_poly.entity_id
_entity_poly.type
_entity_poly.pdbx_seq_one_letter_code
_entity_poly.pdbx_strand_id
1 'polypeptide(L)'
;MPFSDYRHVLTCALVYGMAVVLARYAFEDGSNAATVVTVRCAFAALAIGIALGIGGEQRHTTGRERVLLLGLGVFFALGVFSFYKAIEILRVPLAILAFYVNPLIIGVFGALVGFERMSGRTLLFALVSLVGLALATGASPEAVDATGIGFAMLAAALTAGILVVSTHRLSHVNAKSRTFWMMLSTSATLAAGTLSGDAFMWPKSALGLAAVAGVCVLYAIGLVALFTSATRIGPLRTGLAMNLEPIVAIGGSWLLLGQGLAPAQLAGGALVIAGIVGAQMTRRPATA
;
A
#
# COMPACT_ATOMS: atom_id res chain seq x y z
N MET A 1 -19.51 6.81 -12.66
CA MET A 1 -18.79 7.60 -11.66
C MET A 1 -17.93 8.59 -12.39
N PRO A 2 -17.86 9.85 -11.99
CA PRO A 2 -16.98 10.83 -12.60
C PRO A 2 -15.52 10.44 -12.37
N PHE A 3 -14.64 10.78 -13.30
CA PHE A 3 -13.19 10.56 -13.23
C PHE A 3 -12.57 11.20 -11.96
N SER A 4 -13.22 12.22 -11.42
CA SER A 4 -12.85 12.89 -10.18
C SER A 4 -12.76 11.95 -8.96
N ASP A 5 -13.50 10.82 -8.94
CA ASP A 5 -13.49 9.88 -7.81
C ASP A 5 -12.21 9.04 -7.77
N TYR A 6 -11.56 8.86 -8.93
CA TYR A 6 -10.30 8.10 -9.04
C TYR A 6 -9.06 8.93 -8.72
N ARG A 7 -9.16 10.25 -8.65
CA ARG A 7 -8.01 11.14 -8.36
C ARG A 7 -7.25 10.72 -7.11
N HIS A 8 -7.96 10.29 -6.06
CA HIS A 8 -7.33 9.92 -4.80
C HIS A 8 -6.48 8.65 -4.92
N VAL A 9 -6.99 7.61 -5.60
CA VAL A 9 -6.20 6.38 -5.79
C VAL A 9 -5.05 6.60 -6.77
N LEU A 10 -5.23 7.41 -7.80
CA LEU A 10 -4.14 7.77 -8.72
C LEU A 10 -3.06 8.58 -7.99
N THR A 11 -3.46 9.55 -7.15
CA THR A 11 -2.52 10.25 -6.27
C THR A 11 -1.79 9.27 -5.37
N CYS A 12 -2.50 8.34 -4.72
CA CYS A 12 -1.90 7.34 -3.86
C CYS A 12 -0.86 6.48 -4.59
N ALA A 13 -1.21 5.92 -5.76
CA ALA A 13 -0.30 5.09 -6.55
C ALA A 13 0.95 5.87 -7.00
N LEU A 14 0.78 7.14 -7.42
CA LEU A 14 1.88 8.00 -7.81
C LEU A 14 2.83 8.29 -6.63
N VAL A 15 2.29 8.75 -5.50
CA VAL A 15 3.13 9.13 -4.36
C VAL A 15 3.80 7.91 -3.70
N TYR A 16 3.12 6.75 -3.67
CA TYR A 16 3.73 5.53 -3.15
C TYR A 16 4.80 4.97 -4.08
N GLY A 17 4.55 4.93 -5.40
CA GLY A 17 5.56 4.53 -6.37
C GLY A 17 6.81 5.40 -6.30
N MET A 18 6.64 6.73 -6.18
CA MET A 18 7.77 7.65 -5.98
C MET A 18 8.46 7.46 -4.63
N ALA A 19 7.69 7.18 -3.57
CA ALA A 19 8.26 6.90 -2.24
C ALA A 19 9.15 5.63 -2.26
N VAL A 20 8.81 4.61 -3.07
CA VAL A 20 9.66 3.42 -3.27
C VAL A 20 11.00 3.80 -3.89
N VAL A 21 11.01 4.68 -4.90
CA VAL A 21 12.25 5.15 -5.54
C VAL A 21 13.14 5.90 -4.55
N LEU A 22 12.55 6.82 -3.77
CA LEU A 22 13.28 7.55 -2.73
C LEU A 22 13.78 6.64 -1.61
N ALA A 23 12.97 5.65 -1.18
CA ALA A 23 13.39 4.68 -0.17
C ALA A 23 14.60 3.87 -0.65
N ARG A 24 14.61 3.45 -1.93
CA ARG A 24 15.76 2.76 -2.51
C ARG A 24 17.03 3.62 -2.44
N TYR A 25 16.93 4.89 -2.80
CA TYR A 25 18.06 5.83 -2.68
C TYR A 25 18.58 5.92 -1.24
N ALA A 26 17.66 6.00 -0.24
CA ALA A 26 18.06 6.02 1.16
C ALA A 26 18.73 4.71 1.61
N PHE A 27 18.33 3.56 1.08
CA PHE A 27 18.97 2.26 1.37
C PHE A 27 20.37 2.16 0.77
N GLU A 28 20.55 2.62 -0.46
CA GLU A 28 21.87 2.67 -1.10
C GLU A 28 22.83 3.62 -0.36
N ASP A 29 22.30 4.64 0.32
CA ASP A 29 23.07 5.58 1.18
C ASP A 29 23.25 5.07 2.63
N GLY A 30 22.88 3.82 2.93
CA GLY A 30 23.18 3.14 4.20
C GLY A 30 22.05 3.09 5.22
N SER A 31 20.85 3.53 4.86
CA SER A 31 19.68 3.31 5.71
C SER A 31 19.18 1.87 5.61
N ASN A 32 18.33 1.45 6.57
CA ASN A 32 17.65 0.17 6.50
C ASN A 32 16.12 0.33 6.45
N ALA A 33 15.46 -0.76 6.09
CA ALA A 33 14.01 -0.79 5.95
C ALA A 33 13.30 -0.51 7.28
N ALA A 34 13.81 -1.02 8.40
CA ALA A 34 13.25 -0.80 9.73
C ALA A 34 13.20 0.70 10.09
N THR A 35 14.29 1.43 9.82
CA THR A 35 14.35 2.89 10.02
C THR A 35 13.32 3.61 9.16
N VAL A 36 13.36 3.40 7.84
CA VAL A 36 12.48 4.13 6.91
C VAL A 36 11.01 3.89 7.23
N VAL A 37 10.63 2.64 7.52
CA VAL A 37 9.22 2.30 7.78
C VAL A 37 8.74 2.85 9.13
N THR A 38 9.53 2.71 10.18
CA THR A 38 9.15 3.24 11.49
C THR A 38 9.03 4.76 11.44
N VAL A 39 10.01 5.45 10.84
CA VAL A 39 10.03 6.91 10.76
C VAL A 39 8.89 7.45 9.90
N ARG A 40 8.60 6.85 8.73
CA ARG A 40 7.47 7.30 7.88
C ARG A 40 6.11 7.12 8.57
N CYS A 41 5.91 6.03 9.34
CA CYS A 41 4.67 5.82 10.09
C CYS A 41 4.53 6.81 11.25
N ALA A 42 5.61 7.07 11.99
CA ALA A 42 5.64 8.07 13.06
C ALA A 42 5.40 9.48 12.50
N PHE A 43 6.06 9.83 11.40
CA PHE A 43 5.84 11.11 10.71
C PHE A 43 4.41 11.25 10.22
N ALA A 44 3.81 10.21 9.63
CA ALA A 44 2.42 10.24 9.17
C ALA A 44 1.45 10.47 10.34
N ALA A 45 1.66 9.78 11.48
CA ALA A 45 0.86 10.00 12.67
C ALA A 45 0.98 11.45 13.17
N LEU A 46 2.20 11.97 13.27
CA LEU A 46 2.47 13.32 13.74
C LEU A 46 1.88 14.38 12.78
N ALA A 47 2.22 14.32 11.50
CA ALA A 47 1.80 15.30 10.49
C ALA A 47 0.28 15.36 10.36
N ILE A 48 -0.38 14.19 10.30
CA ILE A 48 -1.84 14.11 10.21
C ILE A 48 -2.48 14.57 11.53
N GLY A 49 -1.87 14.23 12.67
CA GLY A 49 -2.32 14.70 13.99
C GLY A 49 -2.29 16.23 14.11
N ILE A 50 -1.22 16.86 13.63
CA ILE A 50 -1.08 18.33 13.57
C ILE A 50 -2.13 18.92 12.62
N ALA A 51 -2.28 18.37 11.41
CA ALA A 51 -3.26 18.84 10.43
C ALA A 51 -4.71 18.77 10.96
N LEU A 52 -5.06 17.73 11.71
CA LEU A 52 -6.36 17.61 12.38
C LEU A 52 -6.54 18.65 13.50
N GLY A 53 -5.46 18.98 14.24
CA GLY A 53 -5.47 19.98 15.29
C GLY A 53 -5.67 21.40 14.74
N ILE A 54 -4.91 21.76 13.70
CA ILE A 54 -4.97 23.10 13.07
C ILE A 54 -6.29 23.31 12.30
N GLY A 55 -6.77 22.27 11.61
CA GLY A 55 -7.98 22.36 10.78
C GLY A 55 -9.29 22.42 11.57
N GLY A 56 -9.26 22.36 12.91
CA GLY A 56 -10.47 22.30 13.73
C GLY A 56 -11.34 21.07 13.43
N GLU A 57 -10.86 20.17 12.58
CA GLU A 57 -11.53 18.91 12.27
C GLU A 57 -11.56 18.07 13.57
N GLN A 58 -12.73 18.06 14.20
CA GLN A 58 -12.89 17.28 15.43
C GLN A 58 -12.60 15.81 15.12
N ARG A 59 -11.73 15.20 15.92
CA ARG A 59 -11.44 13.77 15.92
C ARG A 59 -12.66 13.00 16.43
N HIS A 60 -13.83 13.16 15.78
CA HIS A 60 -15.06 12.49 16.18
C HIS A 60 -14.91 10.98 15.97
N THR A 61 -14.21 10.36 16.92
CA THR A 61 -14.11 8.92 17.03
C THR A 61 -14.55 8.54 18.44
N THR A 62 -15.48 7.61 18.52
CA THR A 62 -15.89 7.01 19.79
C THR A 62 -14.74 6.18 20.38
N GLY A 63 -14.79 5.88 21.67
CA GLY A 63 -13.79 5.02 22.30
C GLY A 63 -13.66 3.65 21.63
N ARG A 64 -14.79 3.06 21.22
CA ARG A 64 -14.79 1.76 20.50
C ARG A 64 -14.11 1.85 19.13
N GLU A 65 -14.36 2.90 18.38
CA GLU A 65 -13.70 3.13 17.07
C GLU A 65 -12.21 3.35 17.22
N ARG A 66 -11.77 4.08 18.27
CA ARG A 66 -10.34 4.26 18.56
C ARG A 66 -9.66 2.92 18.85
N VAL A 67 -10.26 2.10 19.71
CA VAL A 67 -9.72 0.76 20.00
C VAL A 67 -9.63 -0.09 18.74
N LEU A 68 -10.66 -0.07 17.88
CA LEU A 68 -10.63 -0.79 16.61
C LEU A 68 -9.52 -0.27 15.69
N LEU A 69 -9.36 1.04 15.55
CA LEU A 69 -8.33 1.66 14.72
C LEU A 69 -6.92 1.37 15.24
N LEU A 70 -6.72 1.42 16.56
CA LEU A 70 -5.45 1.03 17.19
C LEU A 70 -5.15 -0.44 16.93
N GLY A 71 -6.14 -1.33 17.06
CA GLY A 71 -6.01 -2.75 16.70
C GLY A 71 -5.64 -2.96 15.23
N LEU A 72 -6.32 -2.28 14.31
CA LEU A 72 -5.99 -2.32 12.88
C LEU A 72 -4.56 -1.83 12.60
N GLY A 73 -4.07 -0.84 13.35
CA GLY A 73 -2.69 -0.38 13.22
C GLY A 73 -1.65 -1.40 13.71
N VAL A 74 -1.95 -2.18 14.75
CA VAL A 74 -1.09 -3.32 15.16
C VAL A 74 -1.07 -4.39 14.05
N PHE A 75 -2.22 -4.74 13.48
CA PHE A 75 -2.26 -5.68 12.34
C PHE A 75 -1.53 -5.12 11.11
N PHE A 76 -1.57 -3.81 10.90
CA PHE A 76 -0.80 -3.18 9.83
C PHE A 76 0.71 -3.31 10.07
N ALA A 77 1.18 -3.09 11.31
CA ALA A 77 2.59 -3.32 11.67
C ALA A 77 3.02 -4.77 11.42
N LEU A 78 2.17 -5.75 11.80
CA LEU A 78 2.41 -7.17 11.54
C LEU A 78 2.45 -7.46 10.02
N GLY A 79 1.58 -6.84 9.23
CA GLY A 79 1.59 -6.94 7.77
C GLY A 79 2.88 -6.41 7.16
N VAL A 80 3.34 -5.25 7.63
CA VAL A 80 4.62 -4.68 7.21
C VAL A 80 5.79 -5.60 7.58
N PHE A 81 5.84 -6.07 8.81
CA PHE A 81 6.86 -7.03 9.25
C PHE A 81 6.87 -8.30 8.38
N SER A 82 5.69 -8.87 8.12
CA SER A 82 5.55 -10.04 7.26
C SER A 82 6.04 -9.78 5.84
N PHE A 83 5.75 -8.61 5.27
CA PHE A 83 6.22 -8.25 3.93
C PHE A 83 7.75 -8.15 3.87
N TYR A 84 8.39 -7.57 4.90
CA TYR A 84 9.85 -7.54 4.96
C TYR A 84 10.47 -8.93 5.13
N LYS A 85 9.87 -9.80 5.94
CA LYS A 85 10.30 -11.21 6.04
C LYS A 85 10.18 -11.94 4.70
N ALA A 86 9.13 -11.65 3.93
CA ALA A 86 9.02 -12.17 2.57
C ALA A 86 10.18 -11.69 1.67
N ILE A 87 10.55 -10.41 1.74
CA ILE A 87 11.66 -9.83 0.95
C ILE A 87 13.02 -10.39 1.37
N GLU A 88 13.22 -10.73 2.64
CA GLU A 88 14.45 -11.37 3.13
C GLU A 88 14.62 -12.79 2.56
N ILE A 89 13.53 -13.54 2.37
CA ILE A 89 13.54 -14.93 1.93
C ILE A 89 13.43 -15.04 0.41
N LEU A 90 12.58 -14.23 -0.21
CA LEU A 90 12.31 -14.25 -1.65
C LEU A 90 13.09 -13.15 -2.35
N ARG A 91 13.27 -13.31 -3.67
CA ARG A 91 13.66 -12.15 -4.50
C ARG A 91 12.56 -11.09 -4.46
N VAL A 92 12.94 -9.82 -4.39
CA VAL A 92 12.01 -8.68 -4.26
C VAL A 92 10.85 -8.70 -5.27
N PRO A 93 11.07 -8.98 -6.59
CA PRO A 93 9.99 -9.05 -7.55
C PRO A 93 8.93 -10.11 -7.22
N LEU A 94 9.36 -11.28 -6.71
CA LEU A 94 8.45 -12.36 -6.33
C LEU A 94 7.65 -12.04 -5.07
N ALA A 95 8.28 -11.42 -4.08
CA ALA A 95 7.60 -10.95 -2.87
C ALA A 95 6.53 -9.89 -3.20
N ILE A 96 6.86 -8.94 -4.10
CA ILE A 96 5.92 -7.94 -4.60
C ILE A 96 4.75 -8.61 -5.32
N LEU A 97 5.02 -9.54 -6.25
CA LEU A 97 3.98 -10.23 -7.00
C LEU A 97 3.02 -10.99 -6.07
N ALA A 98 3.56 -11.72 -5.10
CA ALA A 98 2.76 -12.45 -4.11
C ALA A 98 1.92 -11.49 -3.23
N PHE A 99 2.45 -10.34 -2.84
CA PHE A 99 1.72 -9.32 -2.10
C PHE A 99 0.57 -8.71 -2.94
N TYR A 100 0.79 -8.47 -4.23
CA TYR A 100 -0.22 -7.87 -5.11
C TYR A 100 -1.33 -8.84 -5.58
N VAL A 101 -1.40 -10.04 -5.02
CA VAL A 101 -2.62 -10.85 -4.98
C VAL A 101 -3.70 -10.20 -4.07
N ASN A 102 -3.33 -9.20 -3.28
CA ASN A 102 -4.18 -8.45 -2.36
C ASN A 102 -5.57 -8.07 -2.91
N PRO A 103 -5.76 -7.55 -4.16
CA PRO A 103 -7.08 -7.23 -4.67
C PRO A 103 -8.02 -8.45 -4.76
N LEU A 104 -7.47 -9.64 -5.03
CA LEU A 104 -8.27 -10.88 -5.05
C LEU A 104 -8.74 -11.22 -3.63
N ILE A 105 -7.86 -11.07 -2.64
CA ILE A 105 -8.19 -11.29 -1.22
C ILE A 105 -9.21 -10.25 -0.74
N ILE A 106 -9.11 -8.98 -1.16
CA ILE A 106 -10.13 -7.95 -0.89
C ILE A 106 -11.49 -8.37 -1.44
N GLY A 107 -11.53 -8.91 -2.66
CA GLY A 107 -12.75 -9.41 -3.26
C GLY A 107 -13.39 -10.54 -2.46
N VAL A 108 -12.58 -11.49 -1.99
CA VAL A 108 -13.05 -12.60 -1.13
C VAL A 108 -13.56 -12.07 0.22
N PHE A 109 -12.78 -11.25 0.92
CA PHE A 109 -13.18 -10.68 2.21
C PHE A 109 -14.42 -9.79 2.09
N GLY A 110 -14.50 -8.97 1.02
CA GLY A 110 -15.68 -8.15 0.75
C GLY A 110 -16.93 -8.99 0.53
N ALA A 111 -16.81 -10.12 -0.16
CA ALA A 111 -17.91 -11.05 -0.37
C ALA A 111 -18.34 -11.76 0.94
N LEU A 112 -17.39 -12.18 1.78
CA LEU A 112 -17.66 -12.82 3.07
C LEU A 112 -18.40 -11.91 4.05
N VAL A 113 -18.09 -10.61 4.05
CA VAL A 113 -18.79 -9.63 4.90
C VAL A 113 -20.04 -9.04 4.23
N GLY A 114 -20.40 -9.51 3.02
CA GLY A 114 -21.57 -9.03 2.27
C GLY A 114 -21.47 -7.60 1.77
N PHE A 115 -20.25 -7.01 1.76
CA PHE A 115 -20.03 -5.62 1.44
C PHE A 115 -19.80 -5.37 -0.06
N GLU A 116 -19.03 -6.24 -0.71
CA GLU A 116 -18.69 -6.11 -2.13
C GLU A 116 -18.53 -7.49 -2.76
N ARG A 117 -19.12 -7.71 -3.95
CA ARG A 117 -18.98 -8.97 -4.70
C ARG A 117 -18.13 -8.75 -5.94
N MET A 118 -17.15 -9.62 -6.13
CA MET A 118 -16.33 -9.64 -7.33
C MET A 118 -17.05 -10.37 -8.46
N SER A 119 -17.29 -9.69 -9.57
CA SER A 119 -17.84 -10.34 -10.77
C SER A 119 -16.77 -11.17 -11.47
N GLY A 120 -17.18 -12.18 -12.27
CA GLY A 120 -16.24 -12.97 -13.08
C GLY A 120 -15.40 -12.11 -14.03
N ARG A 121 -15.97 -11.03 -14.58
CA ARG A 121 -15.22 -10.07 -15.40
C ARG A 121 -14.18 -9.29 -14.58
N THR A 122 -14.53 -8.85 -13.38
CA THR A 122 -13.58 -8.19 -12.48
C THR A 122 -12.44 -9.13 -12.11
N LEU A 123 -12.73 -10.41 -11.86
CA LEU A 123 -11.73 -11.44 -11.61
C LEU A 123 -10.79 -11.60 -12.81
N LEU A 124 -11.34 -11.70 -14.03
CA LEU A 124 -10.52 -11.81 -15.24
C LEU A 124 -9.55 -10.64 -15.38
N PHE A 125 -10.01 -9.40 -15.23
CA PHE A 125 -9.15 -8.22 -15.34
C PHE A 125 -8.16 -8.09 -14.17
N ALA A 126 -8.52 -8.57 -12.98
CA ALA A 126 -7.57 -8.66 -11.86
C ALA A 126 -6.43 -9.65 -12.17
N LEU A 127 -6.75 -10.80 -12.79
CA LEU A 127 -5.74 -11.76 -13.23
C LEU A 127 -4.87 -11.22 -14.37
N VAL A 128 -5.46 -10.51 -15.35
CA VAL A 128 -4.70 -9.81 -16.40
C VAL A 128 -3.72 -8.80 -15.79
N SER A 129 -4.16 -8.01 -14.81
CA SER A 129 -3.28 -7.06 -14.10
C SER A 129 -2.16 -7.79 -13.35
N LEU A 130 -2.44 -8.93 -12.72
CA LEU A 130 -1.44 -9.73 -12.00
C LEU A 130 -0.39 -10.34 -12.95
N VAL A 131 -0.81 -10.84 -14.11
CA VAL A 131 0.11 -11.32 -15.17
C VAL A 131 0.96 -10.16 -15.68
N GLY A 132 0.35 -9.00 -15.92
CA GLY A 132 1.08 -7.80 -16.31
C GLY A 132 2.12 -7.40 -15.27
N LEU A 133 1.78 -7.49 -13.98
CA LEU A 133 2.70 -7.19 -12.89
C LEU A 133 3.87 -8.19 -12.85
N ALA A 134 3.62 -9.48 -13.07
CA ALA A 134 4.67 -10.49 -13.15
C ALA A 134 5.69 -10.16 -14.25
N LEU A 135 5.22 -9.77 -15.43
CA LEU A 135 6.08 -9.34 -16.54
C LEU A 135 6.81 -8.03 -16.23
N ALA A 136 6.13 -7.05 -15.64
CA ALA A 136 6.71 -5.73 -15.33
C ALA A 136 7.81 -5.82 -14.26
N THR A 137 7.64 -6.67 -13.26
CA THR A 137 8.62 -6.85 -12.18
C THR A 137 9.75 -7.81 -12.56
N GLY A 138 9.61 -8.58 -13.64
CA GLY A 138 10.58 -9.62 -14.01
C GLY A 138 10.62 -10.78 -13.01
N ALA A 139 9.50 -11.06 -12.35
CA ALA A 139 9.42 -12.17 -11.40
C ALA A 139 9.71 -13.51 -12.11
N SER A 140 10.69 -14.25 -11.60
CA SER A 140 11.07 -15.55 -12.11
C SER A 140 10.75 -16.63 -11.07
N PRO A 141 10.32 -17.84 -11.50
CA PRO A 141 10.00 -18.93 -10.58
C PRO A 141 11.24 -19.57 -9.93
N GLU A 142 12.44 -19.12 -10.27
CA GLU A 142 13.68 -19.61 -9.68
C GLU A 142 13.72 -19.29 -8.17
N ALA A 143 13.91 -20.32 -7.36
CA ALA A 143 13.98 -20.26 -5.90
C ALA A 143 12.68 -19.74 -5.19
N VAL A 144 11.56 -20.40 -5.47
CA VAL A 144 10.31 -20.18 -4.71
C VAL A 144 10.43 -20.87 -3.36
N ASP A 145 10.50 -20.09 -2.27
CA ASP A 145 10.42 -20.60 -0.90
C ASP A 145 8.98 -20.44 -0.38
N ALA A 146 8.39 -21.54 0.09
CA ALA A 146 7.01 -21.57 0.58
C ALA A 146 6.82 -20.68 1.82
N THR A 147 7.84 -20.56 2.68
CA THR A 147 7.80 -19.70 3.87
C THR A 147 7.74 -18.24 3.47
N GLY A 148 8.56 -17.84 2.50
CA GLY A 148 8.56 -16.47 1.96
C GLY A 148 7.24 -16.11 1.29
N ILE A 149 6.67 -17.03 0.48
CA ILE A 149 5.31 -16.86 -0.08
C ILE A 149 4.27 -16.74 1.03
N GLY A 150 4.34 -17.57 2.08
CA GLY A 150 3.45 -17.52 3.24
C GLY A 150 3.45 -16.15 3.91
N PHE A 151 4.63 -15.57 4.15
CA PHE A 151 4.76 -14.21 4.70
C PHE A 151 4.20 -13.13 3.76
N ALA A 152 4.43 -13.21 2.46
CA ALA A 152 3.88 -12.27 1.49
C ALA A 152 2.34 -12.34 1.45
N MET A 153 1.78 -13.56 1.46
CA MET A 153 0.34 -13.79 1.49
C MET A 153 -0.30 -13.32 2.81
N LEU A 154 0.38 -13.51 3.93
CA LEU A 154 -0.06 -12.98 5.22
C LEU A 154 -0.11 -11.45 5.20
N ALA A 155 0.93 -10.80 4.67
CA ALA A 155 0.96 -9.35 4.50
C ALA A 155 -0.20 -8.86 3.61
N ALA A 156 -0.45 -9.56 2.48
CA ALA A 156 -1.55 -9.27 1.57
C ALA A 156 -2.91 -9.44 2.26
N ALA A 157 -3.11 -10.52 3.02
CA ALA A 157 -4.36 -10.79 3.74
C ALA A 157 -4.63 -9.76 4.84
N LEU A 158 -3.60 -9.40 5.63
CA LEU A 158 -3.72 -8.37 6.66
C LEU A 158 -4.08 -7.01 6.06
N THR A 159 -3.40 -6.62 4.99
CA THR A 159 -3.69 -5.35 4.30
C THR A 159 -5.09 -5.34 3.70
N ALA A 160 -5.52 -6.44 3.07
CA ALA A 160 -6.86 -6.61 2.53
C ALA A 160 -7.93 -6.50 3.64
N GLY A 161 -7.73 -7.21 4.75
CA GLY A 161 -8.62 -7.18 5.91
C GLY A 161 -8.75 -5.79 6.50
N ILE A 162 -7.64 -5.09 6.67
CA ILE A 162 -7.62 -3.71 7.17
C ILE A 162 -8.42 -2.80 6.25
N LEU A 163 -8.22 -2.88 4.93
CA LEU A 163 -8.91 -2.04 3.96
C LEU A 163 -10.42 -2.32 3.97
N VAL A 164 -10.83 -3.59 3.98
CA VAL A 164 -12.24 -3.98 4.03
C VAL A 164 -12.88 -3.56 5.36
N VAL A 165 -12.28 -3.90 6.50
CA VAL A 165 -12.83 -3.57 7.82
C VAL A 165 -12.91 -2.07 8.03
N SER A 166 -11.85 -1.32 7.70
CA SER A 166 -11.86 0.14 7.86
C SER A 166 -12.89 0.82 6.97
N THR A 167 -13.14 0.28 5.77
CA THR A 167 -14.14 0.84 4.85
C THR A 167 -15.55 0.42 5.23
N HIS A 168 -15.77 -0.83 5.67
CA HIS A 168 -17.10 -1.32 6.02
C HIS A 168 -17.59 -0.79 7.38
N ARG A 169 -16.74 -0.81 8.41
CA ARG A 169 -17.11 -0.45 9.78
C ARG A 169 -16.87 1.02 10.13
N LEU A 170 -15.96 1.69 9.44
CA LEU A 170 -15.47 3.01 9.79
C LEU A 170 -15.58 4.02 8.62
N SER A 171 -16.47 3.77 7.64
CA SER A 171 -16.67 4.67 6.49
C SER A 171 -17.10 6.08 6.89
N HIS A 172 -17.84 6.20 7.99
CA HIS A 172 -18.30 7.46 8.57
C HIS A 172 -17.18 8.24 9.28
N VAL A 173 -16.09 7.57 9.67
CA VAL A 173 -14.93 8.23 10.28
C VAL A 173 -14.08 8.87 9.19
N ASN A 174 -13.71 10.13 9.38
CA ASN A 174 -12.85 10.85 8.46
C ASN A 174 -11.55 10.08 8.18
N ALA A 175 -11.12 10.04 6.90
CA ALA A 175 -9.92 9.32 6.47
C ALA A 175 -8.65 9.75 7.22
N LYS A 176 -8.50 11.06 7.50
CA LYS A 176 -7.37 11.58 8.28
C LYS A 176 -7.37 11.01 9.71
N SER A 177 -8.55 11.00 10.38
CA SER A 177 -8.68 10.46 11.74
C SER A 177 -8.40 8.95 11.78
N ARG A 178 -8.88 8.19 10.78
CA ARG A 178 -8.54 6.76 10.64
C ARG A 178 -7.05 6.55 10.51
N THR A 179 -6.41 7.29 9.60
CA THR A 179 -4.97 7.21 9.36
C THR A 179 -4.18 7.58 10.62
N PHE A 180 -4.57 8.64 11.33
CA PHE A 180 -3.90 9.06 12.56
C PHE A 180 -3.86 7.94 13.61
N TRP A 181 -5.03 7.40 14.00
CA TRP A 181 -5.09 6.38 15.04
C TRP A 181 -4.39 5.08 14.66
N MET A 182 -4.51 4.67 13.39
CA MET A 182 -3.81 3.50 12.88
C MET A 182 -2.30 3.71 12.89
N MET A 183 -1.80 4.84 12.36
CA MET A 183 -0.36 5.09 12.30
C MET A 183 0.26 5.31 13.68
N LEU A 184 -0.51 5.82 14.64
CA LEU A 184 -0.05 5.95 16.03
C LEU A 184 0.31 4.56 16.62
N SER A 185 -0.58 3.58 16.51
CA SER A 185 -0.29 2.23 17.01
C SER A 185 0.71 1.48 16.13
N THR A 186 0.66 1.67 14.81
CA THR A 186 1.63 1.07 13.89
C THR A 186 3.06 1.51 14.23
N SER A 187 3.27 2.82 14.39
CA SER A 187 4.60 3.35 14.73
C SER A 187 5.07 2.89 16.10
N ALA A 188 4.17 2.85 17.09
CA ALA A 188 4.51 2.35 18.44
C ALA A 188 4.90 0.85 18.40
N THR A 189 4.16 0.03 17.66
CA THR A 189 4.44 -1.41 17.51
C THR A 189 5.76 -1.65 16.79
N LEU A 190 6.01 -0.93 15.69
CA LEU A 190 7.27 -1.03 14.93
C LEU A 190 8.45 -0.53 15.77
N ALA A 191 8.32 0.59 16.48
CA ALA A 191 9.37 1.09 17.36
C ALA A 191 9.72 0.10 18.47
N ALA A 192 8.72 -0.53 19.09
CA ALA A 192 8.94 -1.56 20.09
C ALA A 192 9.68 -2.78 19.50
N GLY A 193 9.34 -3.19 18.26
CA GLY A 193 10.03 -4.28 17.56
C GLY A 193 11.47 -3.94 17.17
N THR A 194 11.75 -2.70 16.72
CA THR A 194 13.10 -2.26 16.36
C THR A 194 14.01 -2.07 17.57
N LEU A 195 13.46 -1.67 18.71
CA LEU A 195 14.21 -1.55 19.96
C LEU A 195 14.67 -2.93 20.50
N SER A 196 14.00 -4.01 20.11
CA SER A 196 14.32 -5.38 20.54
C SER A 196 15.21 -6.17 19.57
N GLY A 197 15.49 -5.66 18.36
CA GLY A 197 16.19 -6.43 17.32
C GLY A 197 17.16 -5.64 16.47
N ASP A 198 16.67 -4.81 15.56
CA ASP A 198 17.50 -4.13 14.58
C ASP A 198 17.79 -2.69 14.98
N ALA A 199 19.05 -2.31 15.04
CA ALA A 199 19.45 -0.93 15.28
C ALA A 199 18.96 -0.03 14.12
N PHE A 200 18.49 1.19 14.44
CA PHE A 200 18.20 2.21 13.44
C PHE A 200 19.46 2.59 12.67
N MET A 201 19.40 2.47 11.35
CA MET A 201 20.46 2.87 10.44
C MET A 201 20.01 4.07 9.61
N TRP A 202 20.65 5.21 9.84
CA TRP A 202 20.35 6.46 9.13
C TRP A 202 21.20 6.60 7.87
N PRO A 203 20.69 7.29 6.83
CA PRO A 203 21.49 7.64 5.65
C PRO A 203 22.71 8.47 6.05
N LYS A 204 23.79 8.32 5.31
CA LYS A 204 25.07 9.00 5.58
C LYS A 204 25.15 10.41 4.97
N SER A 205 24.41 10.65 3.89
CA SER A 205 24.43 11.93 3.17
C SER A 205 23.19 12.78 3.47
N ALA A 206 23.32 14.10 3.26
CA ALA A 206 22.19 15.02 3.33
C ALA A 206 21.09 14.69 2.29
N LEU A 207 21.49 14.15 1.13
CA LEU A 207 20.57 13.75 0.07
C LEU A 207 19.77 12.49 0.48
N GLY A 208 20.44 11.52 1.13
CA GLY A 208 19.76 10.35 1.71
C GLY A 208 18.77 10.73 2.80
N LEU A 209 19.12 11.68 3.67
CA LEU A 209 18.19 12.23 4.67
C LEU A 209 17.00 12.94 4.01
N ALA A 210 17.24 13.72 2.95
CA ALA A 210 16.17 14.34 2.17
C ALA A 210 15.27 13.30 1.48
N ALA A 211 15.83 12.18 1.03
CA ALA A 211 15.07 11.07 0.48
C ALA A 211 14.14 10.43 1.53
N VAL A 212 14.64 10.18 2.75
CA VAL A 212 13.79 9.69 3.87
C VAL A 212 12.68 10.68 4.19
N ALA A 213 12.99 11.98 4.25
CA ALA A 213 11.97 13.02 4.48
C ALA A 213 10.91 13.03 3.37
N GLY A 214 11.33 12.90 2.10
CA GLY A 214 10.44 12.75 0.96
C GLY A 214 9.53 11.53 1.07
N VAL A 215 10.08 10.36 1.45
CA VAL A 215 9.29 9.14 1.72
C VAL A 215 8.23 9.42 2.78
N CYS A 216 8.58 10.08 3.88
CA CYS A 216 7.65 10.39 4.97
C CYS A 216 6.47 11.24 4.50
N VAL A 217 6.74 12.31 3.74
CA VAL A 217 5.71 13.21 3.22
C VAL A 217 4.81 12.49 2.21
N LEU A 218 5.39 11.81 1.23
CA LEU A 218 4.66 11.09 0.19
C LEU A 218 3.79 9.98 0.81
N TYR A 219 4.32 9.27 1.81
CA TYR A 219 3.59 8.22 2.51
C TYR A 219 2.39 8.76 3.29
N ALA A 220 2.53 9.86 4.00
CA ALA A 220 1.43 10.49 4.73
C ALA A 220 0.30 10.94 3.80
N ILE A 221 0.64 11.56 2.65
CA ILE A 221 -0.33 11.94 1.61
C ILE A 221 -1.01 10.70 1.04
N GLY A 222 -0.24 9.67 0.70
CA GLY A 222 -0.72 8.43 0.11
C GLY A 222 -1.70 7.70 1.01
N LEU A 223 -1.45 7.61 2.32
CA LEU A 223 -2.36 6.95 3.27
C LEU A 223 -3.73 7.63 3.35
N VAL A 224 -3.76 8.96 3.45
CA VAL A 224 -5.02 9.71 3.45
C VAL A 224 -5.76 9.50 2.13
N ALA A 225 -5.05 9.54 1.01
CA ALA A 225 -5.60 9.31 -0.32
C ALA A 225 -6.14 7.87 -0.46
N LEU A 226 -5.43 6.85 0.06
CA LEU A 226 -5.84 5.45 0.06
C LEU A 226 -7.17 5.23 0.77
N PHE A 227 -7.26 5.67 2.03
CA PHE A 227 -8.48 5.50 2.81
C PHE A 227 -9.64 6.36 2.29
N THR A 228 -9.37 7.54 1.72
CA THR A 228 -10.37 8.35 1.04
C THR A 228 -10.89 7.64 -0.21
N SER A 229 -9.99 7.07 -1.01
CA SER A 229 -10.36 6.30 -2.20
C SER A 229 -11.19 5.08 -1.84
N ALA A 230 -10.75 4.27 -0.87
CA ALA A 230 -11.46 3.07 -0.44
C ALA A 230 -12.89 3.38 0.04
N THR A 231 -13.11 4.54 0.66
CA THR A 231 -14.44 5.00 1.06
C THR A 231 -15.31 5.44 -0.13
N ARG A 232 -14.70 6.07 -1.16
CA ARG A 232 -15.43 6.64 -2.31
C ARG A 232 -15.74 5.61 -3.39
N ILE A 233 -14.75 4.81 -3.78
CA ILE A 233 -14.88 3.86 -4.91
C ILE A 233 -14.91 2.39 -4.48
N GLY A 234 -14.79 2.13 -3.19
CA GLY A 234 -14.76 0.80 -2.60
C GLY A 234 -13.35 0.20 -2.48
N PRO A 235 -13.16 -0.75 -1.54
CA PRO A 235 -11.84 -1.34 -1.25
C PRO A 235 -11.30 -2.17 -2.41
N LEU A 236 -12.12 -2.95 -3.10
CA LEU A 236 -11.69 -3.79 -4.23
C LEU A 236 -11.14 -2.95 -5.38
N ARG A 237 -11.82 -1.86 -5.76
CA ARG A 237 -11.36 -0.99 -6.84
C ARG A 237 -10.12 -0.21 -6.48
N THR A 238 -10.07 0.25 -5.24
CA THR A 238 -8.87 0.90 -4.70
C THR A 238 -7.69 -0.06 -4.74
N GLY A 239 -7.85 -1.31 -4.27
CA GLY A 239 -6.82 -2.34 -4.32
C GLY A 239 -6.34 -2.65 -5.74
N LEU A 240 -7.30 -2.82 -6.70
CA LEU A 240 -6.94 -3.05 -8.11
C LEU A 240 -6.17 -1.86 -8.71
N ALA A 241 -6.60 -0.63 -8.44
CA ALA A 241 -5.93 0.56 -8.96
C ALA A 241 -4.52 0.75 -8.34
N MET A 242 -4.29 0.24 -7.13
CA MET A 242 -2.96 0.26 -6.50
C MET A 242 -1.93 -0.62 -7.22
N ASN A 243 -2.32 -1.54 -8.09
CA ASN A 243 -1.39 -2.24 -8.99
C ASN A 243 -0.64 -1.27 -9.93
N LEU A 244 -1.05 -0.01 -10.01
CA LEU A 244 -0.30 1.03 -10.71
C LEU A 244 0.96 1.48 -9.96
N GLU A 245 1.03 1.31 -8.64
CA GLU A 245 2.17 1.72 -7.80
C GLU A 245 3.50 1.12 -8.28
N PRO A 246 3.64 -0.20 -8.49
CA PRO A 246 4.89 -0.77 -9.00
C PRO A 246 5.27 -0.25 -10.39
N ILE A 247 4.29 0.07 -11.24
CA ILE A 247 4.54 0.62 -12.57
C ILE A 247 5.12 2.04 -12.45
N VAL A 248 4.58 2.84 -11.53
CA VAL A 248 5.13 4.17 -11.22
C VAL A 248 6.53 4.05 -10.64
N ALA A 249 6.79 3.07 -9.75
CA ALA A 249 8.12 2.84 -9.19
C ALA A 249 9.14 2.44 -10.27
N ILE A 250 8.77 1.56 -11.20
CA ILE A 250 9.60 1.16 -12.34
C ILE A 250 9.90 2.38 -13.24
N GLY A 251 8.87 3.13 -13.64
CA GLY A 251 9.02 4.33 -14.45
C GLY A 251 9.83 5.43 -13.76
N GLY A 252 9.61 5.63 -12.46
CA GLY A 252 10.38 6.56 -11.64
C GLY A 252 11.87 6.15 -11.52
N SER A 253 12.15 4.87 -11.38
CA SER A 253 13.52 4.34 -11.35
C SER A 253 14.23 4.53 -12.71
N TRP A 254 13.51 4.35 -13.81
CA TRP A 254 14.04 4.66 -15.13
C TRP A 254 14.39 6.13 -15.30
N LEU A 255 13.49 7.04 -14.90
CA LEU A 255 13.66 8.48 -15.07
C LEU A 255 14.73 9.06 -14.12
N LEU A 256 14.76 8.65 -12.86
CA LEU A 256 15.58 9.27 -11.82
C LEU A 256 16.88 8.53 -11.53
N LEU A 257 16.91 7.21 -11.74
CA LEU A 257 18.08 6.37 -11.48
C LEU A 257 18.76 5.88 -12.77
N GLY A 258 18.24 6.26 -13.96
CA GLY A 258 18.82 5.88 -15.25
C GLY A 258 18.74 4.37 -15.55
N GLN A 259 17.86 3.63 -14.88
CA GLN A 259 17.74 2.19 -15.07
C GLN A 259 17.04 1.89 -16.41
N GLY A 260 17.64 1.04 -17.25
CA GLY A 260 17.03 0.63 -18.52
C GLY A 260 15.72 -0.12 -18.32
N LEU A 261 14.76 0.08 -19.24
CA LEU A 261 13.52 -0.68 -19.27
C LEU A 261 13.59 -1.79 -20.32
N ALA A 262 13.36 -3.03 -19.90
CA ALA A 262 13.24 -4.15 -20.83
C ALA A 262 11.88 -4.11 -21.56
N PRO A 263 11.78 -4.57 -22.83
CA PRO A 263 10.51 -4.61 -23.56
C PRO A 263 9.40 -5.38 -22.82
N ALA A 264 9.76 -6.44 -22.08
CA ALA A 264 8.83 -7.20 -21.26
C ALA A 264 8.21 -6.35 -20.13
N GLN A 265 8.98 -5.44 -19.54
CA GLN A 265 8.49 -4.53 -18.49
C GLN A 265 7.49 -3.52 -19.05
N LEU A 266 7.73 -3.01 -20.26
CA LEU A 266 6.79 -2.13 -20.96
C LEU A 266 5.48 -2.86 -21.29
N ALA A 267 5.57 -4.08 -21.85
CA ALA A 267 4.40 -4.92 -22.12
C ALA A 267 3.63 -5.25 -20.83
N GLY A 268 4.34 -5.59 -19.76
CA GLY A 268 3.77 -5.83 -18.43
C GLY A 268 3.03 -4.62 -17.89
N GLY A 269 3.63 -3.44 -17.98
CA GLY A 269 3.00 -2.17 -17.58
C GLY A 269 1.71 -1.88 -18.35
N ALA A 270 1.72 -2.11 -19.66
CA ALA A 270 0.53 -1.97 -20.50
C ALA A 270 -0.60 -2.93 -20.08
N LEU A 271 -0.26 -4.19 -19.78
CA LEU A 271 -1.23 -5.19 -19.28
C LEU A 271 -1.80 -4.80 -17.90
N VAL A 272 -0.97 -4.27 -16.99
CA VAL A 272 -1.46 -3.75 -15.69
C VAL A 272 -2.50 -2.66 -15.91
N ILE A 273 -2.20 -1.68 -16.74
CA ILE A 273 -3.12 -0.58 -17.06
C ILE A 273 -4.41 -1.12 -17.70
N ALA A 274 -4.31 -2.02 -18.67
CA ALA A 274 -5.47 -2.65 -19.32
C ALA A 274 -6.33 -3.42 -18.31
N GLY A 275 -5.72 -4.17 -17.40
CA GLY A 275 -6.39 -4.89 -16.32
C GLY A 275 -7.14 -3.95 -15.36
N ILE A 276 -6.49 -2.86 -14.93
CA ILE A 276 -7.10 -1.85 -14.07
C ILE A 276 -8.31 -1.20 -14.77
N VAL A 277 -8.13 -0.69 -15.99
CA VAL A 277 -9.19 -0.03 -16.76
C VAL A 277 -10.35 -0.99 -17.01
N GLY A 278 -10.08 -2.22 -17.47
CA GLY A 278 -11.08 -3.24 -17.71
C GLY A 278 -11.90 -3.57 -16.44
N ALA A 279 -11.23 -3.75 -15.29
CA ALA A 279 -11.89 -3.99 -14.02
C ALA A 279 -12.80 -2.81 -13.59
N GLN A 280 -12.40 -1.57 -13.86
CA GLN A 280 -13.19 -0.40 -13.55
C GLN A 280 -14.44 -0.24 -14.43
N MET A 281 -14.39 -0.71 -15.68
CA MET A 281 -15.50 -0.64 -16.65
C MET A 281 -16.58 -1.71 -16.43
N THR A 282 -16.31 -2.75 -15.65
CA THR A 282 -17.21 -3.93 -15.50
C THR A 282 -18.43 -3.70 -14.61
N ARG A 283 -18.81 -2.47 -14.26
CA ARG A 283 -19.96 -2.22 -13.42
C ARG A 283 -21.31 -2.43 -14.12
N ARG A 284 -22.18 -3.23 -13.48
CA ARG A 284 -23.64 -2.95 -13.50
C ARG A 284 -23.91 -1.85 -12.46
N PRO A 285 -24.76 -0.84 -12.77
CA PRO A 285 -25.25 0.06 -11.74
C PRO A 285 -25.92 -0.79 -10.66
N ALA A 286 -25.69 -0.46 -9.38
CA ALA A 286 -26.51 -1.01 -8.32
C ALA A 286 -27.96 -0.64 -8.68
N THR A 287 -28.75 -1.63 -9.00
CA THR A 287 -30.21 -1.47 -9.08
C THR A 287 -30.65 -1.01 -7.71
N ALA A 288 -31.23 0.19 -7.70
CA ALA A 288 -31.85 0.80 -6.53
C ALA A 288 -32.89 -0.11 -5.89
#